data_6bfb997bb065ca84e82f3e1aa0a30c64
#
_entry.id   6bfb997bb065ca84e82f3e1aa0a30c64
#
_cell.length_a   1.000
_cell.length_b   1.000
_cell.length_c   1.000
_cell.angle_alpha   90.00
_cell.angle_beta   90.00
_cell.angle_gamma   90.00
#
_symmetry.space_group_name_H-M   'P 1'
#
loop_
_entity.id
_entity.type
_entity.pdbx_description
1 polymer ?
#
loop_
_entity_poly.entity_id
_entity_poly.type
_entity_poly.pdbx_seq_one_letter_code
_entity_poly.pdbx_strand_id
1 'polypeptide(L)'
;MESAVKKATRRKVWRTDMHPVNLALLALPTAKEGLLDLLIIEADAIALLPTGKATARDVWFLTRMVNHARTMALAGIGPEVLPACDAALPSIQKIEHRATGFYLADAGALAELHRWHQVQREDGTSADYLRAVHAAARRDTLGACPR
;
A
#
# COMPACT_ATOMS: atom_id res chain seq x y z
N MET A 1 6.79 -28.69 -32.05
CA MET A 1 6.10 -27.56 -32.73
C MET A 1 4.72 -27.26 -32.21
N GLU A 2 3.90 -28.23 -31.89
CA GLU A 2 2.55 -27.98 -31.31
C GLU A 2 2.56 -27.25 -29.95
N SER A 3 3.54 -27.49 -29.08
CA SER A 3 3.64 -26.83 -27.78
C SER A 3 3.94 -25.32 -27.86
N ALA A 4 4.67 -24.90 -28.89
CA ALA A 4 4.99 -23.47 -29.10
C ALA A 4 3.77 -22.70 -29.62
N VAL A 5 2.93 -23.30 -30.44
CA VAL A 5 1.68 -22.69 -30.93
C VAL A 5 0.67 -22.53 -29.80
N LYS A 6 0.54 -23.55 -28.93
CA LYS A 6 -0.34 -23.47 -27.75
C LYS A 6 0.11 -22.40 -26.75
N LYS A 7 1.43 -22.20 -26.55
CA LYS A 7 1.95 -21.12 -25.71
C LYS A 7 1.68 -19.73 -26.29
N ALA A 8 1.80 -19.56 -27.60
CA ALA A 8 1.50 -18.29 -28.26
C ALA A 8 0.00 -17.95 -28.19
N THR A 9 -0.86 -18.94 -28.32
CA THR A 9 -2.32 -18.75 -28.22
C THR A 9 -2.73 -18.38 -26.77
N ARG A 10 -2.15 -19.02 -25.75
CA ARG A 10 -2.37 -18.65 -24.35
C ARG A 10 -1.93 -17.22 -24.03
N ARG A 11 -0.80 -16.76 -24.57
CA ARG A 11 -0.35 -15.36 -24.40
C ARG A 11 -1.27 -14.35 -25.08
N LYS A 12 -1.84 -14.70 -26.22
CA LYS A 12 -2.83 -13.86 -26.92
C LYS A 12 -4.14 -13.75 -26.14
N VAL A 13 -4.64 -14.85 -25.59
CA VAL A 13 -5.86 -14.88 -24.76
C VAL A 13 -5.67 -14.02 -23.51
N TRP A 14 -4.50 -14.06 -22.89
CA TRP A 14 -4.20 -13.22 -21.71
C TRP A 14 -4.19 -11.71 -22.02
N ARG A 15 -3.83 -11.32 -23.24
CA ARG A 15 -3.83 -9.91 -23.69
C ARG A 15 -5.20 -9.42 -24.18
N THR A 16 -6.08 -10.32 -24.58
CA THR A 16 -7.43 -9.97 -25.04
C THR A 16 -8.43 -9.69 -23.92
N ASP A 17 -8.12 -10.13 -22.68
CA ASP A 17 -8.96 -9.81 -21.52
C ASP A 17 -8.81 -8.37 -21.03
N MET A 18 -7.79 -7.65 -21.49
CA MET A 18 -7.61 -6.23 -21.20
C MET A 18 -8.18 -5.40 -22.35
N HIS A 19 -9.44 -5.04 -22.23
CA HIS A 19 -10.08 -4.11 -23.15
C HIS A 19 -9.30 -2.78 -23.21
N PRO A 20 -9.11 -2.14 -24.38
CA PRO A 20 -8.37 -0.88 -24.51
C PRO A 20 -8.82 0.21 -23.54
N VAL A 21 -10.11 0.25 -23.21
CA VAL A 21 -10.67 1.18 -22.22
C VAL A 21 -10.11 0.91 -20.81
N ASN A 22 -9.96 -0.34 -20.42
CA ASN A 22 -9.39 -0.69 -19.12
C ASN A 22 -7.90 -0.33 -19.04
N LEU A 23 -7.14 -0.49 -20.13
CA LEU A 23 -5.76 -0.03 -20.22
C LEU A 23 -5.65 1.49 -20.10
N ALA A 24 -6.54 2.22 -20.73
CA ALA A 24 -6.61 3.68 -20.64
C ALA A 24 -6.97 4.14 -19.22
N LEU A 25 -7.92 3.47 -18.57
CA LEU A 25 -8.29 3.76 -17.18
C LEU A 25 -7.15 3.49 -16.20
N LEU A 26 -6.36 2.44 -16.41
CA LEU A 26 -5.18 2.13 -15.58
C LEU A 26 -4.05 3.16 -15.72
N ALA A 27 -3.99 3.86 -16.85
CA ALA A 27 -3.02 4.93 -17.09
C ALA A 27 -3.42 6.28 -16.46
N LEU A 28 -4.67 6.42 -16.01
CA LEU A 28 -5.14 7.62 -15.32
C LEU A 28 -4.51 7.74 -13.92
N PRO A 29 -4.41 8.96 -13.37
CA PRO A 29 -4.06 9.16 -11.98
C PRO A 29 -4.98 8.34 -11.07
N THR A 30 -4.45 7.89 -9.94
CA THR A 30 -5.23 7.10 -8.97
C THR A 30 -6.50 7.85 -8.56
N ALA A 31 -7.65 7.18 -8.62
CA ALA A 31 -8.94 7.81 -8.36
C ALA A 31 -9.02 8.40 -6.94
N LYS A 32 -9.29 9.70 -6.85
CA LYS A 32 -9.32 10.43 -5.57
C LYS A 32 -10.38 9.91 -4.60
N GLU A 33 -11.54 9.49 -5.10
CA GLU A 33 -12.65 9.02 -4.26
C GLU A 33 -12.31 7.75 -3.48
N GLY A 34 -11.75 6.74 -4.14
CA GLY A 34 -11.33 5.50 -3.48
C GLY A 34 -10.15 5.69 -2.52
N LEU A 35 -9.30 6.68 -2.79
CA LEU A 35 -8.20 7.04 -1.90
C LEU A 35 -8.67 7.78 -0.65
N LEU A 36 -9.71 8.60 -0.75
CA LEU A 36 -10.19 9.39 0.37
C LEU A 36 -10.64 8.50 1.54
N ASP A 37 -11.40 7.45 1.26
CA ASP A 37 -11.83 6.50 2.29
C ASP A 37 -10.63 5.83 2.96
N LEU A 38 -9.63 5.44 2.19
CA LEU A 38 -8.42 4.84 2.71
C LEU A 38 -7.61 5.82 3.56
N LEU A 39 -7.50 7.07 3.13
CA LEU A 39 -6.83 8.14 3.88
C LEU A 39 -7.49 8.38 5.24
N ILE A 40 -8.82 8.37 5.29
CA ILE A 40 -9.57 8.53 6.54
C ILE A 40 -9.32 7.34 7.48
N ILE A 41 -9.39 6.12 6.97
CA ILE A 41 -9.14 4.90 7.75
C ILE A 41 -7.72 4.92 8.35
N GLU A 42 -6.73 5.27 7.56
CA GLU A 42 -5.33 5.34 8.01
C GLU A 42 -5.12 6.46 9.03
N ALA A 43 -5.70 7.65 8.81
CA ALA A 43 -5.61 8.78 9.74
C ALA A 43 -6.27 8.46 11.09
N ASP A 44 -7.45 7.84 11.07
CA ASP A 44 -8.16 7.42 12.27
C ASP A 44 -7.37 6.34 13.04
N ALA A 45 -6.79 5.39 12.34
CA ALA A 45 -5.94 4.36 12.92
C ALA A 45 -4.73 4.99 13.65
N ILE A 46 -4.06 5.95 13.03
CA ILE A 46 -2.93 6.68 13.64
C ILE A 46 -3.38 7.42 14.91
N ALA A 47 -4.53 8.10 14.85
CA ALA A 47 -5.07 8.85 15.99
C ALA A 47 -5.44 7.95 17.18
N LEU A 48 -5.86 6.71 16.92
CA LEU A 48 -6.25 5.76 17.96
C LEU A 48 -5.05 5.12 18.68
N LEU A 49 -3.90 5.03 18.03
CA LEU A 49 -2.72 4.36 18.59
C LEU A 49 -2.29 4.90 19.97
N PRO A 50 -2.13 6.23 20.18
CA PRO A 50 -1.73 6.75 21.48
C PRO A 50 -2.78 6.55 22.58
N THR A 51 -4.04 6.34 22.19
CA THR A 51 -5.16 6.16 23.13
C THR A 51 -5.30 4.73 23.66
N GLY A 52 -4.57 3.78 23.07
CA GLY A 52 -4.71 2.35 23.38
C GLY A 52 -6.01 1.71 22.85
N LYS A 53 -6.78 2.45 22.05
CA LYS A 53 -8.08 1.98 21.48
C LYS A 53 -7.96 1.42 20.07
N ALA A 54 -6.75 1.41 19.49
CA ALA A 54 -6.53 0.83 18.17
C ALA A 54 -6.83 -0.67 18.17
N THR A 55 -7.55 -1.11 17.15
CA THR A 55 -7.91 -2.52 16.94
C THR A 55 -6.88 -3.22 16.07
N ALA A 56 -6.95 -4.56 16.00
CA ALA A 56 -6.15 -5.35 15.08
C ALA A 56 -6.35 -4.92 13.61
N ARG A 57 -7.55 -4.48 13.25
CA ARG A 57 -7.87 -3.93 11.93
C ARG A 57 -7.10 -2.64 11.65
N ASP A 58 -7.05 -1.73 12.61
CA ASP A 58 -6.30 -0.48 12.48
C ASP A 58 -4.81 -0.75 12.24
N VAL A 59 -4.23 -1.64 13.03
CA VAL A 59 -2.82 -2.06 12.89
C VAL A 59 -2.58 -2.69 11.51
N TRP A 60 -3.49 -3.51 11.04
CA TRP A 60 -3.40 -4.12 9.72
C TRP A 60 -3.35 -3.07 8.59
N PHE A 61 -4.20 -2.04 8.65
CA PHE A 61 -4.19 -0.95 7.68
C PHE A 61 -2.88 -0.15 7.72
N LEU A 62 -2.37 0.14 8.91
CA LEU A 62 -1.10 0.87 9.06
C LEU A 62 0.10 0.07 8.54
N THR A 63 0.15 -1.22 8.81
CA THR A 63 1.21 -2.09 8.30
C THR A 63 1.17 -2.16 6.76
N ARG A 64 -0.01 -2.26 6.19
CA ARG A 64 -0.17 -2.20 4.73
C ARG A 64 0.24 -0.85 4.15
N MET A 65 -0.09 0.24 4.80
CA MET A 65 0.33 1.57 4.39
C MET A 65 1.86 1.67 4.26
N VAL A 66 2.59 1.21 5.28
CA VAL A 66 4.06 1.21 5.26
C VAL A 66 4.59 0.32 4.13
N ASN A 67 4.04 -0.88 3.97
CA ASN A 67 4.46 -1.82 2.93
C ASN A 67 4.20 -1.29 1.52
N HIS A 68 3.04 -0.68 1.28
CA HIS A 68 2.70 -0.09 -0.02
C HIS A 68 3.59 1.10 -0.33
N ALA A 69 3.77 2.02 0.61
CA ALA A 69 4.62 3.19 0.44
C ALA A 69 6.06 2.79 0.08
N ARG A 70 6.61 1.83 0.82
CA ARG A 70 7.95 1.32 0.56
C ARG A 70 8.06 0.63 -0.80
N THR A 71 7.08 -0.20 -1.16
CA THR A 71 7.07 -0.92 -2.44
C THR A 71 7.00 0.03 -3.62
N MET A 72 6.16 1.07 -3.54
CA MET A 72 6.08 2.12 -4.56
C MET A 72 7.40 2.88 -4.69
N ALA A 73 7.99 3.29 -3.57
CA ALA A 73 9.25 4.03 -3.55
C ALA A 73 10.41 3.21 -4.15
N LEU A 74 10.50 1.92 -3.83
CA LEU A 74 11.50 1.01 -4.40
C LEU A 74 11.28 0.75 -5.90
N ALA A 75 10.07 0.90 -6.39
CA ALA A 75 9.73 0.85 -7.81
C ALA A 75 9.98 2.18 -8.54
N GLY A 76 10.49 3.21 -7.85
CA GLY A 76 10.79 4.53 -8.42
C GLY A 76 9.64 5.52 -8.38
N ILE A 77 8.54 5.20 -7.69
CA ILE A 77 7.37 6.08 -7.55
C ILE A 77 7.47 6.79 -6.20
N GLY A 78 7.82 8.08 -6.22
CA GLY A 78 8.02 8.87 -5.01
C GLY A 78 9.11 8.31 -4.09
N PRO A 79 10.36 8.11 -4.59
CA PRO A 79 11.44 7.51 -3.80
C PRO A 79 11.83 8.35 -2.57
N GLU A 80 11.47 9.62 -2.54
CA GLU A 80 11.63 10.53 -1.40
C GLU A 80 10.84 10.11 -0.16
N VAL A 81 9.90 9.19 -0.31
CA VAL A 81 9.12 8.63 0.82
C VAL A 81 9.94 7.61 1.63
N LEU A 82 11.01 7.05 1.09
CA LEU A 82 11.82 6.02 1.77
C LEU A 82 12.30 6.42 3.17
N PRO A 83 12.83 7.63 3.42
CA PRO A 83 13.22 8.03 4.77
C PRO A 83 12.05 8.00 5.77
N ALA A 84 10.85 8.40 5.34
CA ALA A 84 9.66 8.33 6.18
C ALA A 84 9.22 6.88 6.45
N CYS A 85 9.36 5.98 5.49
CA CYS A 85 9.14 4.54 5.68
C CYS A 85 10.12 3.97 6.73
N ASP A 86 11.39 4.31 6.62
CA ASP A 86 12.42 3.82 7.54
C ASP A 86 12.21 4.36 8.95
N ALA A 87 11.74 5.60 9.10
CA ALA A 87 11.39 6.17 10.40
C ALA A 87 10.12 5.53 11.01
N ALA A 88 9.15 5.13 10.20
CA ALA A 88 7.89 4.52 10.66
C ALA A 88 8.03 3.01 10.96
N LEU A 89 9.01 2.33 10.36
CA LEU A 89 9.19 0.89 10.50
C LEU A 89 9.35 0.42 11.95
N PRO A 90 10.17 1.06 12.82
CA PRO A 90 10.26 0.68 14.23
C PRO A 90 8.93 0.76 14.98
N SER A 91 8.08 1.74 14.64
CA SER A 91 6.76 1.90 15.24
C SER A 91 5.85 0.72 14.90
N ILE A 92 5.84 0.30 13.63
CA ILE A 92 5.10 -0.88 13.17
C ILE A 92 5.61 -2.15 13.86
N GLN A 93 6.91 -2.34 13.96
CA GLN A 93 7.51 -3.49 14.62
C GLN A 93 7.12 -3.59 16.11
N LYS A 94 7.08 -2.46 16.82
CA LYS A 94 6.59 -2.42 18.21
C LYS A 94 5.14 -2.89 18.32
N ILE A 95 4.29 -2.46 17.42
CA ILE A 95 2.87 -2.81 17.40
C ILE A 95 2.69 -4.31 17.10
N GLU A 96 3.39 -4.83 16.09
CA GLU A 96 3.34 -6.24 15.71
C GLU A 96 3.80 -7.16 16.83
N HIS A 97 4.82 -6.78 17.57
CA HIS A 97 5.34 -7.54 18.71
C HIS A 97 4.60 -7.27 20.02
N ARG A 98 3.49 -6.54 19.99
CA ARG A 98 2.72 -6.18 21.19
C ARG A 98 3.56 -5.54 22.29
N ALA A 99 4.58 -4.80 21.91
CA ALA A 99 5.39 -4.07 22.87
C ALA A 99 4.52 -3.05 23.62
N THR A 100 4.65 -3.03 24.96
CA THR A 100 3.99 -2.04 25.79
C THR A 100 4.67 -0.68 25.60
N GLY A 101 3.89 0.39 25.54
CA GLY A 101 4.41 1.75 25.45
C GLY A 101 4.47 2.28 24.02
N PHE A 102 3.32 2.66 23.50
CA PHE A 102 3.23 3.42 22.26
C PHE A 102 3.44 4.91 22.59
N TYR A 103 4.52 5.49 22.11
CA TYR A 103 4.86 6.87 22.37
C TYR A 103 4.26 7.80 21.29
N LEU A 104 4.01 9.05 21.66
CA LEU A 104 3.54 10.07 20.73
C LEU A 104 4.46 10.26 19.51
N ALA A 105 5.76 10.07 19.69
CA ALA A 105 6.75 10.10 18.61
C ALA A 105 6.52 9.02 17.55
N ASP A 106 6.05 7.83 17.94
CA ASP A 106 5.73 6.75 17.00
C ASP A 106 4.51 7.10 16.14
N ALA A 107 3.49 7.69 16.76
CA ALA A 107 2.32 8.22 16.02
C ALA A 107 2.73 9.34 15.06
N GLY A 108 3.68 10.20 15.48
CA GLY A 108 4.24 11.26 14.64
C GLY A 108 4.95 10.73 13.40
N ALA A 109 5.76 9.68 13.55
CA ALA A 109 6.44 9.04 12.42
C ALA A 109 5.46 8.42 11.42
N LEU A 110 4.40 7.77 11.90
CA LEU A 110 3.35 7.22 11.04
C LEU A 110 2.53 8.32 10.36
N ALA A 111 2.23 9.40 11.05
CA ALA A 111 1.53 10.55 10.48
C ALA A 111 2.36 11.24 9.39
N GLU A 112 3.66 11.35 9.58
CA GLU A 112 4.58 11.89 8.57
C GLU A 112 4.61 11.00 7.32
N LEU A 113 4.74 9.69 7.49
CA LEU A 113 4.67 8.75 6.38
C LEU A 113 3.33 8.83 5.65
N HIS A 114 2.21 8.94 6.39
CA HIS A 114 0.88 9.06 5.82
C HIS A 114 0.77 10.26 4.87
N ARG A 115 1.30 11.42 5.26
CA ARG A 115 1.33 12.63 4.42
C ARG A 115 2.15 12.43 3.14
N TRP A 116 3.35 11.87 3.26
CA TRP A 116 4.20 11.58 2.10
C TRP A 116 3.58 10.55 1.16
N HIS A 117 2.99 9.52 1.73
CA HIS A 117 2.35 8.46 0.93
C HIS A 117 1.10 8.95 0.21
N GLN A 118 0.38 9.93 0.76
CA GLN A 118 -0.71 10.59 0.07
C GLN A 118 -0.22 11.26 -1.22
N VAL A 119 0.83 12.06 -1.14
CA VAL A 119 1.44 12.69 -2.31
C VAL A 119 1.93 11.64 -3.31
N GLN A 120 2.59 10.60 -2.82
CA GLN A 120 3.07 9.49 -3.65
C GLN A 120 1.93 8.81 -4.43
N ARG A 121 0.78 8.60 -3.80
CA ARG A 121 -0.41 8.03 -4.44
C ARG A 121 -0.99 8.95 -5.51
N GLU A 122 -0.95 10.25 -5.29
CA GLU A 122 -1.44 11.25 -6.25
C GLU A 122 -0.52 11.36 -7.46
N ASP A 123 0.78 11.22 -7.29
CA ASP A 123 1.78 11.29 -8.35
C ASP A 123 1.85 10.02 -9.21
N GLY A 124 1.42 8.87 -8.68
CA GLY A 124 1.39 7.61 -9.39
C GLY A 124 0.16 7.42 -10.27
N THR A 125 0.22 6.48 -11.19
CA THR A 125 -0.94 6.01 -11.95
C THR A 125 -1.68 4.90 -11.20
N SER A 126 -2.94 4.62 -11.57
CA SER A 126 -3.69 3.48 -11.03
C SER A 126 -2.99 2.15 -11.30
N ALA A 127 -2.31 2.01 -12.44
CA ALA A 127 -1.52 0.81 -12.76
C ALA A 127 -0.32 0.67 -11.84
N ASP A 128 0.39 1.74 -11.54
CA ASP A 128 1.52 1.76 -10.62
C ASP A 128 1.10 1.38 -9.21
N TYR A 129 0.00 1.96 -8.74
CA TYR A 129 -0.57 1.65 -7.44
C TYR A 129 -0.97 0.17 -7.32
N LEU A 130 -1.71 -0.35 -8.30
CA LEU A 130 -2.12 -1.76 -8.32
C LEU A 130 -0.93 -2.73 -8.37
N ARG A 131 0.11 -2.42 -9.15
CA ARG A 131 1.34 -3.21 -9.16
C ARG A 131 2.01 -3.23 -7.79
N ALA A 132 2.08 -2.10 -7.11
CA ALA A 132 2.64 -2.01 -5.77
C ALA A 132 1.81 -2.81 -4.76
N VAL A 133 0.49 -2.71 -4.81
CA VAL A 133 -0.42 -3.50 -3.96
C VAL A 133 -0.19 -5.00 -4.16
N HIS A 134 -0.12 -5.48 -5.40
CA HIS A 134 0.12 -6.88 -5.71
C HIS A 134 1.53 -7.33 -5.30
N ALA A 135 2.55 -6.50 -5.49
CA ALA A 135 3.91 -6.81 -5.09
C ALA A 135 4.06 -6.83 -3.55
N ALA A 136 3.41 -5.93 -2.84
CA ALA A 136 3.36 -5.94 -1.39
C ALA A 136 2.65 -7.18 -0.85
N ALA A 137 1.49 -7.54 -1.42
CA ALA A 137 0.73 -8.71 -1.01
C ALA A 137 1.51 -10.03 -1.14
N ARG A 138 2.40 -10.13 -2.11
CA ARG A 138 3.28 -11.31 -2.27
C ARG A 138 4.37 -11.42 -1.20
N ARG A 139 4.75 -10.31 -0.59
CA ARG A 139 5.76 -10.25 0.49
C ARG A 139 5.13 -10.18 1.86
N ASP A 140 3.84 -9.93 1.90
CA ASP A 140 3.09 -9.62 3.09
C ASP A 140 2.65 -10.90 3.79
N THR A 141 3.01 -11.02 5.07
CA THR A 141 2.58 -12.13 5.93
C THR A 141 1.36 -11.77 6.77
N LEU A 142 0.75 -10.61 6.53
CA LEU A 142 -0.36 -10.09 7.32
C LEU A 142 -1.65 -10.92 7.22
N GLY A 143 -1.81 -11.67 6.13
CA GLY A 143 -3.03 -12.42 5.89
C GLY A 143 -4.24 -11.53 5.57
N ALA A 144 -5.44 -12.05 5.85
CA ALA A 144 -6.69 -11.33 5.62
C ALA A 144 -6.90 -10.19 6.63
N CYS A 145 -7.64 -9.14 6.20
CA CYS A 145 -8.02 -8.05 7.09
C CYS A 145 -8.84 -8.57 8.27
N PRO A 146 -8.48 -8.27 9.52
CA PRO A 146 -9.27 -8.59 10.70
C PRO A 146 -10.66 -7.95 10.63
N ARG A 147 -11.68 -8.68 11.10
CA ARG A 147 -13.07 -8.20 11.18
C ARG A 147 -13.27 -7.24 12.34
#